data_409eb434d2a34c81cf91b5bb43710e5e
#
_entry.id   409eb434d2a34c81cf91b5bb43710e5e
#
_cell.length_a   1.000
_cell.length_b   1.000
_cell.length_c   1.000
_cell.angle_alpha   90.00
_cell.angle_beta   90.00
_cell.angle_gamma   90.00
#
_symmetry.space_group_name_H-M   'P 1'
#
loop_
_entity.id
_entity.type
_entity.pdbx_description
1 polymer ?
#
loop_
_entity_poly.entity_id
_entity_poly.type
_entity_poly.pdbx_seq_one_letter_code
_entity_poly.pdbx_strand_id
1 'polypeptide(L)'
;MLIPSNDFEPMINGMDLDDESENMTLYSKLMKSSKVIKLHSYGGNFDIVSYGDKYVLLNHISEMVDYYVKVDEGSYNAIGKWSCQVEVWRRIMSPKTGIVSFMFDNYILPKHETVISDSMQTEMGKSLWAKLAFHAFEKNQYVYGYNGNTGKLVKFIDASDFDQKFRNYYGNDKKHLNLRLVISTKKL
;
A
#
# COMPACT_ATOMS: atom_id res chain seq x y z
N MET A 1 25.95 -24.74 -16.55
CA MET A 1 24.95 -25.23 -15.59
C MET A 1 24.43 -23.99 -14.87
N LEU A 2 23.30 -23.43 -15.32
CA LEU A 2 22.70 -22.26 -14.71
C LEU A 2 22.01 -22.74 -13.43
N ILE A 3 22.49 -22.27 -12.30
CA ILE A 3 21.81 -22.43 -11.01
C ILE A 3 20.48 -21.69 -11.17
N PRO A 4 19.33 -22.35 -10.97
CA PRO A 4 18.07 -21.64 -10.92
C PRO A 4 18.19 -20.58 -9.83
N SER A 5 17.98 -19.33 -10.19
CA SER A 5 17.78 -18.28 -9.20
C SER A 5 16.59 -18.72 -8.36
N ASN A 6 16.83 -19.30 -7.20
CA ASN A 6 15.80 -19.49 -6.21
C ASN A 6 15.21 -18.13 -5.96
N ASP A 7 14.00 -17.97 -6.40
CA ASP A 7 13.27 -16.75 -6.40
C ASP A 7 13.30 -16.18 -5.01
N PHE A 8 13.92 -15.02 -4.95
CA PHE A 8 13.90 -14.16 -3.82
C PHE A 8 12.44 -13.74 -3.60
N GLU A 9 11.68 -14.55 -2.87
CA GLU A 9 10.58 -14.04 -2.09
C GLU A 9 11.20 -13.43 -0.84
N PRO A 10 11.22 -12.10 -0.72
CA PRO A 10 11.55 -11.53 0.56
C PRO A 10 10.52 -12.09 1.54
N MET A 11 10.97 -12.84 2.53
CA MET A 11 10.14 -13.29 3.63
C MET A 11 9.75 -12.06 4.44
N ILE A 12 8.71 -11.35 3.98
CA ILE A 12 8.24 -10.13 4.63
C ILE A 12 7.09 -10.42 5.58
N ASN A 13 6.63 -11.64 5.64
CA ASN A 13 5.78 -12.07 6.74
C ASN A 13 6.63 -12.08 8.03
N GLY A 14 6.65 -10.91 8.71
CA GLY A 14 7.37 -10.70 9.94
C GLY A 14 8.66 -9.90 9.84
N MET A 15 8.98 -9.28 8.70
CA MET A 15 10.15 -8.40 8.57
C MET A 15 9.92 -7.09 9.33
N ASP A 16 10.81 -6.80 10.26
CA ASP A 16 10.89 -5.51 10.92
C ASP A 16 11.84 -4.59 10.15
N LEU A 17 11.32 -3.54 9.51
CA LEU A 17 12.17 -2.56 8.81
C LEU A 17 13.05 -1.76 9.78
N ASP A 18 12.79 -1.81 11.07
CA ASP A 18 13.61 -1.17 12.11
C ASP A 18 14.73 -2.09 12.62
N ASP A 19 14.75 -3.39 12.24
CA ASP A 19 15.95 -4.23 12.35
C ASP A 19 16.95 -3.83 11.25
N GLU A 20 18.00 -3.12 11.65
CA GLU A 20 19.00 -2.58 10.72
C GLU A 20 19.69 -3.67 9.89
N SER A 21 20.01 -4.82 10.50
CA SER A 21 20.73 -5.91 9.83
C SER A 21 19.87 -6.57 8.74
N GLU A 22 18.62 -6.86 9.07
CA GLU A 22 17.66 -7.41 8.11
C GLU A 22 17.35 -6.41 7.00
N ASN A 23 17.17 -5.15 7.33
CA ASN A 23 16.86 -4.07 6.40
C ASN A 23 18.01 -3.81 5.42
N MET A 24 19.26 -3.71 5.88
CA MET A 24 20.44 -3.57 5.04
C MET A 24 20.62 -4.78 4.09
N THR A 25 20.30 -5.97 4.59
CA THR A 25 20.31 -7.19 3.77
C THR A 25 19.28 -7.10 2.65
N LEU A 26 18.05 -6.65 2.96
CA LEU A 26 17.01 -6.42 1.97
C LEU A 26 17.42 -5.38 0.93
N TYR A 27 17.94 -4.21 1.38
CA TYR A 27 18.45 -3.17 0.50
C TYR A 27 19.50 -3.74 -0.48
N SER A 28 20.51 -4.43 0.04
CA SER A 28 21.58 -5.02 -0.76
C SER A 28 21.08 -6.01 -1.80
N LYS A 29 20.09 -6.82 -1.45
CA LYS A 29 19.44 -7.77 -2.37
C LYS A 29 18.65 -7.06 -3.47
N LEU A 30 17.89 -6.02 -3.13
CA LEU A 30 17.15 -5.23 -4.11
C LEU A 30 18.10 -4.54 -5.09
N MET A 31 19.19 -3.94 -4.60
CA MET A 31 20.20 -3.29 -5.45
C MET A 31 20.89 -4.23 -6.44
N LYS A 32 21.02 -5.50 -6.11
CA LYS A 32 21.66 -6.52 -6.97
C LYS A 32 20.68 -7.23 -7.91
N SER A 33 19.39 -7.06 -7.71
CA SER A 33 18.37 -7.79 -8.48
C SER A 33 18.10 -7.14 -9.83
N SER A 34 18.24 -7.89 -10.91
CA SER A 34 17.87 -7.45 -12.26
C SER A 34 16.33 -7.31 -12.47
N LYS A 35 15.53 -7.80 -11.53
CA LYS A 35 14.05 -7.71 -11.56
C LYS A 35 13.54 -6.40 -10.97
N VAL A 36 14.41 -5.61 -10.34
CA VAL A 36 14.03 -4.31 -9.76
C VAL A 36 13.95 -3.27 -10.86
N ILE A 37 12.83 -2.56 -10.91
CA ILE A 37 12.57 -1.48 -11.87
C ILE A 37 12.53 -0.17 -11.10
N LYS A 38 13.41 0.77 -11.46
CA LYS A 38 13.40 2.12 -10.91
C LYS A 38 12.23 2.89 -11.51
N LEU A 39 11.40 3.46 -10.64
CA LEU A 39 10.21 4.22 -11.01
C LEU A 39 10.42 5.73 -10.86
N HIS A 40 11.12 6.15 -9.80
CA HIS A 40 11.31 7.57 -9.48
C HIS A 40 12.58 7.78 -8.64
N SER A 41 13.16 8.98 -8.74
CA SER A 41 14.34 9.38 -7.96
C SER A 41 14.13 10.73 -7.30
N TYR A 42 14.47 10.84 -6.01
CA TYR A 42 14.44 12.07 -5.24
C TYR A 42 15.87 12.53 -4.92
N GLY A 43 16.40 13.46 -5.71
CA GLY A 43 17.69 14.12 -5.45
C GLY A 43 18.90 13.18 -5.42
N GLY A 44 18.80 11.99 -6.03
CA GLY A 44 19.87 11.00 -6.07
C GLY A 44 20.06 10.16 -4.78
N ASN A 45 19.44 10.57 -3.69
CA ASN A 45 19.59 9.90 -2.39
C ASN A 45 18.48 8.89 -2.08
N PHE A 46 17.38 8.96 -2.80
CA PHE A 46 16.21 8.09 -2.61
C PHE A 46 15.66 7.66 -3.95
N ASP A 47 15.39 6.37 -4.08
CA ASP A 47 14.74 5.83 -5.27
C ASP A 47 13.46 5.07 -4.87
N ILE A 48 12.36 5.33 -5.61
CA ILE A 48 11.21 4.44 -5.62
C ILE A 48 11.46 3.39 -6.68
N VAL A 49 11.39 2.14 -6.27
CA VAL A 49 11.53 0.99 -7.15
C VAL A 49 10.32 0.07 -7.05
N SER A 50 10.06 -0.70 -8.10
CA SER A 50 9.13 -1.83 -8.04
C SER A 50 9.85 -3.15 -8.20
N TYR A 51 9.32 -4.18 -7.54
CA TYR A 51 9.75 -5.56 -7.64
C TYR A 51 8.51 -6.47 -7.57
N GLY A 52 8.07 -6.94 -8.72
CA GLY A 52 6.82 -7.68 -8.83
C GLY A 52 5.61 -6.85 -8.41
N ASP A 53 4.96 -7.27 -7.33
CA ASP A 53 3.80 -6.63 -6.69
C ASP A 53 4.17 -5.63 -5.58
N LYS A 54 5.47 -5.33 -5.42
CA LYS A 54 6.00 -4.53 -4.33
C LYS A 54 6.52 -3.19 -4.83
N TYR A 55 6.33 -2.15 -4.01
CA TYR A 55 6.85 -0.80 -4.22
C TYR A 55 7.68 -0.41 -3.00
N VAL A 56 8.90 0.01 -3.23
CA VAL A 56 9.90 0.19 -2.18
C VAL A 56 10.55 1.56 -2.30
N LEU A 57 10.75 2.26 -1.18
CA LEU A 57 11.62 3.43 -1.10
C LEU A 57 12.99 2.99 -0.60
N LEU A 58 13.99 3.09 -1.45
CA LEU A 58 15.40 2.89 -1.12
C LEU A 58 16.00 4.19 -0.64
N ASN A 59 16.73 4.14 0.49
CA ASN A 59 17.53 5.24 1.01
C ASN A 59 19.01 4.90 0.81
N HIS A 60 19.65 5.58 -0.14
CA HIS A 60 21.05 5.33 -0.49
C HIS A 60 22.05 5.91 0.51
N ILE A 61 21.61 6.83 1.40
CA ILE A 61 22.47 7.39 2.44
C ILE A 61 22.69 6.37 3.57
N SER A 62 21.60 5.73 4.00
CA SER A 62 21.64 4.74 5.08
C SER A 62 21.78 3.30 4.57
N GLU A 63 21.73 3.09 3.26
CA GLU A 63 21.69 1.77 2.60
C GLU A 63 20.56 0.87 3.15
N MET A 64 19.37 1.48 3.31
CA MET A 64 18.20 0.83 3.89
C MET A 64 16.95 1.04 3.06
N VAL A 65 15.95 0.22 3.34
CA VAL A 65 14.57 0.39 2.89
C VAL A 65 13.82 1.25 3.89
N ASP A 66 13.31 2.41 3.44
CA ASP A 66 12.53 3.33 4.29
C ASP A 66 11.03 3.05 4.25
N TYR A 67 10.50 2.60 3.11
CA TYR A 67 9.11 2.19 2.93
C TYR A 67 9.03 0.94 2.07
N TYR A 68 8.06 0.12 2.41
CA TYR A 68 7.70 -1.08 1.66
C TYR A 68 6.19 -1.17 1.57
N VAL A 69 5.69 -1.30 0.35
CA VAL A 69 4.27 -1.43 0.05
C VAL A 69 4.07 -2.70 -0.76
N LYS A 70 3.30 -3.65 -0.25
CA LYS A 70 2.90 -4.86 -0.96
C LYS A 70 1.47 -4.70 -1.47
N VAL A 71 1.24 -5.15 -2.69
CA VAL A 71 -0.05 -5.12 -3.36
C VAL A 71 -0.44 -6.53 -3.71
N ASP A 72 -1.42 -7.08 -3.02
CA ASP A 72 -1.95 -8.41 -3.31
C ASP A 72 -3.13 -8.30 -4.28
N GLU A 73 -3.04 -8.99 -5.41
CA GLU A 73 -4.15 -9.08 -6.36
C GLU A 73 -5.16 -10.11 -5.87
N GLY A 74 -6.42 -9.70 -5.82
CA GLY A 74 -7.52 -10.55 -5.40
C GLY A 74 -8.80 -10.21 -6.15
N SER A 75 -9.80 -11.08 -6.05
CA SER A 75 -11.13 -10.81 -6.57
C SER A 75 -12.15 -10.83 -5.45
N TYR A 76 -12.91 -9.75 -5.33
CA TYR A 76 -14.09 -9.69 -4.49
C TYR A 76 -15.31 -9.56 -5.39
N ASN A 77 -16.29 -10.44 -5.24
CA ASN A 77 -17.47 -10.49 -6.13
C ASN A 77 -18.19 -9.15 -6.31
N ALA A 78 -18.17 -8.30 -5.26
CA ALA A 78 -18.82 -6.98 -5.29
C ALA A 78 -17.97 -5.87 -5.92
N ILE A 79 -16.66 -6.07 -6.07
CA ILE A 79 -15.71 -5.02 -6.47
C ILE A 79 -15.10 -5.32 -7.85
N GLY A 80 -15.13 -6.58 -8.29
CA GLY A 80 -14.62 -7.03 -9.59
C GLY A 80 -13.21 -7.62 -9.53
N LYS A 81 -12.66 -7.93 -10.71
CA LYS A 81 -11.48 -8.77 -10.88
C LYS A 81 -10.13 -8.10 -10.57
N TRP A 82 -10.06 -6.80 -10.35
CA TRP A 82 -8.82 -6.04 -10.28
C TRP A 82 -8.67 -5.25 -8.97
N SER A 83 -9.22 -5.81 -7.90
CA SER A 83 -9.06 -5.22 -6.57
C SER A 83 -7.73 -5.67 -5.98
N CYS A 84 -6.97 -4.73 -5.43
CA CYS A 84 -5.74 -4.99 -4.73
C CYS A 84 -5.88 -4.66 -3.26
N GLN A 85 -5.39 -5.52 -2.40
CA GLN A 85 -5.16 -5.20 -1.00
C GLN A 85 -3.76 -4.63 -0.84
N VAL A 86 -3.63 -3.51 -0.13
CA VAL A 86 -2.37 -2.83 0.09
C VAL A 86 -1.94 -2.98 1.54
N GLU A 87 -0.77 -3.56 1.74
CA GLU A 87 -0.08 -3.60 3.02
C GLU A 87 1.10 -2.63 2.99
N VAL A 88 1.30 -1.88 4.07
CA VAL A 88 2.33 -0.83 4.13
C VAL A 88 3.17 -0.98 5.38
N TRP A 89 4.48 -1.01 5.20
CA TRP A 89 5.47 -0.92 6.28
C TRP A 89 6.33 0.33 6.10
N ARG A 90 6.67 0.94 7.20
CA ARG A 90 7.52 2.13 7.25
C ARG A 90 8.53 1.99 8.35
N ARG A 91 9.79 2.28 8.06
CA ARG A 91 10.84 2.43 9.08
C ARG A 91 10.56 3.68 9.93
N ILE A 92 10.65 3.57 11.27
CA ILE A 92 10.32 4.64 12.23
C ILE A 92 11.16 5.89 11.94
N MET A 93 12.44 5.72 11.70
CA MET A 93 13.40 6.82 11.45
C MET A 93 13.43 7.32 10.00
N SER A 94 12.48 6.93 9.15
CA SER A 94 12.44 7.42 7.77
C SER A 94 12.25 8.94 7.72
N PRO A 95 13.16 9.69 7.08
CA PRO A 95 13.07 11.14 6.98
C PRO A 95 12.02 11.63 5.96
N LYS A 96 11.51 10.74 5.12
CA LYS A 96 10.55 11.09 4.07
C LYS A 96 9.11 10.88 4.53
N THR A 97 8.25 11.83 4.18
CA THR A 97 6.81 11.78 4.41
C THR A 97 6.05 11.86 3.09
N GLY A 98 4.80 11.40 3.05
CA GLY A 98 3.95 11.46 1.85
C GLY A 98 4.31 10.47 0.74
N ILE A 99 5.35 9.65 0.91
CA ILE A 99 5.84 8.71 -0.10
C ILE A 99 4.79 7.66 -0.47
N VAL A 100 4.06 7.14 0.52
CA VAL A 100 3.02 6.13 0.27
C VAL A 100 1.89 6.72 -0.57
N SER A 101 1.44 7.95 -0.26
CA SER A 101 0.44 8.63 -1.07
C SER A 101 0.94 8.87 -2.49
N PHE A 102 2.22 9.26 -2.64
CA PHE A 102 2.84 9.42 -3.96
C PHE A 102 2.89 8.10 -4.74
N MET A 103 3.31 6.99 -4.10
CA MET A 103 3.33 5.65 -4.72
C MET A 103 1.93 5.21 -5.12
N PHE A 104 0.95 5.44 -4.24
CA PHE A 104 -0.45 5.10 -4.47
C PHE A 104 -1.00 5.84 -5.70
N ASP A 105 -0.81 7.15 -5.75
CA ASP A 105 -1.36 8.02 -6.78
C ASP A 105 -0.72 7.84 -8.17
N ASN A 106 0.58 7.54 -8.21
CA ASN A 106 1.33 7.53 -9.46
C ASN A 106 1.59 6.12 -10.01
N TYR A 107 1.52 5.09 -9.18
CA TYR A 107 1.88 3.73 -9.61
C TYR A 107 0.84 2.67 -9.26
N ILE A 108 0.31 2.70 -8.01
CA ILE A 108 -0.56 1.63 -7.53
C ILE A 108 -1.96 1.76 -8.13
N LEU A 109 -2.63 2.88 -7.85
CA LEU A 109 -4.01 3.09 -8.32
C LEU A 109 -4.13 3.14 -9.85
N PRO A 110 -3.21 3.78 -10.61
CA PRO A 110 -3.24 3.71 -12.07
C PRO A 110 -3.11 2.30 -12.65
N LYS A 111 -2.32 1.43 -11.99
CA LYS A 111 -2.11 0.05 -12.45
C LYS A 111 -3.31 -0.85 -12.11
N HIS A 112 -3.88 -0.70 -10.91
CA HIS A 112 -4.87 -1.65 -10.38
C HIS A 112 -6.31 -1.12 -10.46
N GLU A 113 -6.49 0.16 -10.79
CA GLU A 113 -7.78 0.88 -10.90
C GLU A 113 -8.63 0.88 -9.62
N THR A 114 -8.61 -0.20 -8.84
CA THR A 114 -9.37 -0.35 -7.60
C THR A 114 -8.48 -0.96 -6.53
N VAL A 115 -8.35 -0.29 -5.39
CA VAL A 115 -7.53 -0.73 -4.26
C VAL A 115 -8.37 -0.77 -3.00
N ILE A 116 -8.20 -1.84 -2.22
CA ILE A 116 -8.93 -2.09 -0.97
C ILE A 116 -7.95 -2.17 0.20
N SER A 117 -8.32 -1.61 1.35
CA SER A 117 -7.52 -1.72 2.57
C SER A 117 -7.44 -3.16 3.07
N ASP A 118 -6.37 -3.49 3.78
CA ASP A 118 -6.25 -4.77 4.47
C ASP A 118 -7.30 -4.93 5.60
N SER A 119 -7.31 -6.09 6.22
CA SER A 119 -8.17 -6.39 7.36
C SER A 119 -7.54 -6.03 8.71
N MET A 120 -6.22 -5.83 8.75
CA MET A 120 -5.49 -5.47 9.95
C MET A 120 -5.36 -3.96 10.08
N GLN A 121 -6.32 -3.38 10.79
CA GLN A 121 -6.47 -1.94 10.90
C GLN A 121 -5.71 -1.40 12.11
N THR A 122 -4.53 -0.81 11.87
CA THR A 122 -3.77 -0.08 12.87
C THR A 122 -4.14 1.41 12.86
N GLU A 123 -3.86 2.16 13.93
CA GLU A 123 -4.08 3.61 13.95
C GLU A 123 -3.27 4.36 12.88
N MET A 124 -2.06 3.87 12.57
CA MET A 124 -1.25 4.42 11.46
C MET A 124 -1.90 4.12 10.10
N GLY A 125 -2.37 2.90 9.90
CA GLY A 125 -3.12 2.52 8.69
C GLY A 125 -4.40 3.34 8.53
N LYS A 126 -5.13 3.60 9.62
CA LYS A 126 -6.30 4.48 9.62
C LYS A 126 -5.98 5.88 9.10
N SER A 127 -4.92 6.49 9.64
CA SER A 127 -4.48 7.82 9.23
C SER A 127 -4.04 7.85 7.76
N LEU A 128 -3.38 6.80 7.28
CA LEU A 128 -2.99 6.66 5.89
C LEU A 128 -4.21 6.56 4.98
N TRP A 129 -5.14 5.63 5.27
CA TRP A 129 -6.32 5.42 4.44
C TRP A 129 -7.26 6.62 4.43
N ALA A 130 -7.37 7.37 5.54
CA ALA A 130 -8.08 8.63 5.56
C ALA A 130 -7.46 9.65 4.59
N LYS A 131 -6.14 9.82 4.61
CA LYS A 131 -5.43 10.71 3.68
C LYS A 131 -5.62 10.29 2.23
N LEU A 132 -5.50 9.00 1.93
CA LEU A 132 -5.71 8.48 0.57
C LEU A 132 -7.14 8.74 0.08
N ALA A 133 -8.15 8.58 0.96
CA ALA A 133 -9.55 8.88 0.64
C ALA A 133 -9.76 10.37 0.34
N PHE A 134 -9.20 11.27 1.14
CA PHE A 134 -9.29 12.72 0.87
C PHE A 134 -8.64 13.08 -0.46
N HIS A 135 -7.45 12.58 -0.76
CA HIS A 135 -6.80 12.77 -2.07
C HIS A 135 -7.63 12.22 -3.23
N ALA A 136 -8.32 11.08 -3.01
CA ALA A 136 -9.19 10.50 -4.03
C ALA A 136 -10.38 11.42 -4.36
N PHE A 137 -11.00 12.05 -3.36
CA PHE A 137 -12.06 13.04 -3.59
C PHE A 137 -11.54 14.27 -4.35
N GLU A 138 -10.37 14.79 -4.00
CA GLU A 138 -9.73 15.92 -4.73
C GLU A 138 -9.49 15.60 -6.21
N LYS A 139 -9.26 14.32 -6.53
CA LYS A 139 -9.04 13.82 -7.90
C LYS A 139 -10.29 13.33 -8.61
N ASN A 140 -11.48 13.55 -8.03
CA ASN A 140 -12.75 13.04 -8.54
C ASN A 140 -12.80 11.51 -8.71
N GLN A 141 -12.08 10.79 -7.86
CA GLN A 141 -12.12 9.34 -7.78
C GLN A 141 -13.22 8.90 -6.82
N TYR A 142 -13.47 7.60 -6.76
CA TYR A 142 -14.57 7.04 -5.98
C TYR A 142 -14.05 6.39 -4.71
N VAL A 143 -14.72 6.68 -3.59
CA VAL A 143 -14.41 6.09 -2.28
C VAL A 143 -15.63 5.34 -1.77
N TYR A 144 -15.41 4.11 -1.27
CA TYR A 144 -16.46 3.25 -0.75
C TYR A 144 -16.05 2.62 0.58
N GLY A 145 -17.06 2.31 1.41
CA GLY A 145 -16.95 1.33 2.49
C GLY A 145 -17.43 -0.04 1.99
N TYR A 146 -16.65 -1.07 2.21
CA TYR A 146 -16.98 -2.45 1.87
C TYR A 146 -17.16 -3.29 3.12
N ASN A 147 -18.21 -4.08 3.17
CA ASN A 147 -18.46 -5.05 4.23
C ASN A 147 -18.24 -6.48 3.68
N GLY A 148 -17.14 -7.10 4.07
CA GLY A 148 -16.76 -8.44 3.61
C GLY A 148 -17.73 -9.55 4.02
N ASN A 149 -18.49 -9.37 5.13
CA ASN A 149 -19.48 -10.37 5.57
C ASN A 149 -20.73 -10.40 4.68
N THR A 150 -21.15 -9.23 4.24
CA THR A 150 -22.42 -9.07 3.48
C THR A 150 -22.17 -8.83 1.99
N GLY A 151 -20.94 -8.57 1.58
CA GLY A 151 -20.61 -8.11 0.24
C GLY A 151 -21.11 -6.70 -0.10
N LYS A 152 -21.67 -5.98 0.88
CA LYS A 152 -22.26 -4.66 0.66
C LYS A 152 -21.18 -3.61 0.42
N LEU A 153 -21.36 -2.85 -0.66
CA LEU A 153 -20.56 -1.68 -1.01
C LEU A 153 -21.39 -0.42 -0.78
N VAL A 154 -20.85 0.56 -0.06
CA VAL A 154 -21.49 1.84 0.24
C VAL A 154 -20.60 2.97 -0.25
N LYS A 155 -21.06 3.73 -1.24
CA LYS A 155 -20.32 4.89 -1.75
C LYS A 155 -20.37 6.04 -0.75
N PHE A 156 -19.23 6.68 -0.50
CA PHE A 156 -19.17 7.99 0.13
C PHE A 156 -19.38 9.07 -0.94
N ILE A 157 -20.23 10.04 -0.62
CA ILE A 157 -20.66 11.07 -1.59
C ILE A 157 -19.52 12.08 -1.82
N ASP A 158 -18.91 12.52 -0.73
CA ASP A 158 -17.83 13.50 -0.69
C ASP A 158 -16.98 13.34 0.57
N ALA A 159 -16.00 14.23 0.74
CA ALA A 159 -15.11 14.23 1.89
C ALA A 159 -15.84 14.44 3.24
N SER A 160 -16.91 15.23 3.26
CA SER A 160 -17.70 15.48 4.48
C SER A 160 -18.49 14.23 4.89
N ASP A 161 -19.17 13.60 3.93
CA ASP A 161 -19.87 12.34 4.15
C ASP A 161 -18.91 11.22 4.60
N PHE A 162 -17.71 11.18 4.02
CA PHE A 162 -16.65 10.28 4.44
C PHE A 162 -16.22 10.53 5.89
N ASP A 163 -15.89 11.76 6.26
CA ASP A 163 -15.42 12.11 7.61
C ASP A 163 -16.45 11.73 8.69
N GLN A 164 -17.73 11.96 8.43
CA GLN A 164 -18.81 11.59 9.34
C GLN A 164 -18.95 10.07 9.51
N LYS A 165 -18.74 9.28 8.44
CA LYS A 165 -19.02 7.85 8.40
C LYS A 165 -17.77 6.96 8.57
N PHE A 166 -16.58 7.51 8.37
CA PHE A 166 -15.32 6.75 8.34
C PHE A 166 -15.10 5.91 9.60
N ARG A 167 -15.44 6.45 10.77
CA ARG A 167 -15.33 5.74 12.06
C ARG A 167 -16.15 4.44 12.12
N ASN A 168 -17.18 4.33 11.26
CA ASN A 168 -18.00 3.11 11.17
C ASN A 168 -17.33 2.02 10.35
N TYR A 169 -16.32 2.35 9.55
CA TYR A 169 -15.63 1.44 8.64
C TYR A 169 -14.18 1.14 9.07
N TYR A 170 -13.67 1.84 10.09
CA TYR A 170 -12.30 1.70 10.51
C TYR A 170 -12.16 1.73 12.05
N GLY A 171 -11.64 0.67 12.64
CA GLY A 171 -11.43 0.56 14.08
C GLY A 171 -10.91 -0.80 14.49
N ASN A 172 -10.49 -0.93 15.77
CA ASN A 172 -9.88 -2.13 16.31
C ASN A 172 -10.88 -3.14 16.91
N ASP A 173 -12.18 -2.80 16.93
CA ASP A 173 -13.21 -3.69 17.47
C ASP A 173 -13.50 -4.86 16.54
N LYS A 174 -13.95 -6.00 17.09
CA LYS A 174 -14.35 -7.18 16.30
C LYS A 174 -15.36 -6.88 15.19
N LYS A 175 -16.22 -5.85 15.36
CA LYS A 175 -17.17 -5.41 14.35
C LYS A 175 -16.51 -4.82 13.08
N HIS A 176 -15.26 -4.35 13.17
CA HIS A 176 -14.53 -3.74 12.06
C HIS A 176 -13.67 -4.72 11.26
N LEU A 177 -13.46 -5.96 11.75
CA LEU A 177 -12.56 -6.94 11.12
C LEU A 177 -12.85 -7.23 9.63
N ASN A 178 -14.12 -7.04 9.21
CA ASN A 178 -14.54 -7.29 7.84
C ASN A 178 -14.99 -6.01 7.11
N LEU A 179 -14.77 -4.85 7.73
CA LEU A 179 -15.04 -3.56 7.11
C LEU A 179 -13.76 -3.00 6.51
N ARG A 180 -13.81 -2.56 5.28
CA ARG A 180 -12.66 -2.10 4.51
C ARG A 180 -12.98 -0.83 3.74
N LEU A 181 -11.96 -0.04 3.44
CA LEU A 181 -12.07 1.06 2.50
C LEU A 181 -11.67 0.60 1.11
N VAL A 182 -12.35 1.15 0.11
CA VAL A 182 -12.08 0.91 -1.31
C VAL A 182 -11.94 2.26 -1.99
N ILE A 183 -10.87 2.43 -2.75
CA ILE A 183 -10.64 3.59 -3.62
C ILE A 183 -10.57 3.09 -5.06
N SER A 184 -11.30 3.76 -5.97
CA SER A 184 -11.35 3.34 -7.37
C SER A 184 -11.33 4.53 -8.31
N THR A 185 -10.65 4.37 -9.45
CA THR A 185 -10.66 5.34 -10.56
C THR A 185 -11.96 5.27 -11.36
N LYS A 186 -12.72 4.18 -11.22
CA LYS A 186 -14.00 3.96 -11.89
C LYS A 186 -15.14 3.73 -10.91
N LYS A 187 -16.37 4.03 -11.33
CA LYS A 187 -17.56 3.73 -10.53
C LYS A 187 -17.77 2.21 -10.47
N LEU A 188 -17.94 1.69 -9.25
CA LEU A 188 -18.26 0.31 -8.95
C LEU A 188 -19.76 0.09 -8.80
#